data_d6c530ac5d925ab00588b3a91635aff0
#
_entry.id   d6c530ac5d925ab00588b3a91635aff0
#
_cell.length_a   1.000
_cell.length_b   1.000
_cell.length_c   1.000
_cell.angle_alpha   90.00
_cell.angle_beta   90.00
_cell.angle_gamma   90.00
#
_symmetry.space_group_name_H-M   'P 1'
#
loop_
_entity.id
_entity.type
_entity.pdbx_description
1 polymer ?
#
loop_
_entity_poly.entity_id
_entity_poly.type
_entity_poly.pdbx_seq_one_letter_code
_entity_poly.pdbx_strand_id
1 'polypeptide(L)'
;MICDNCHKENRKVARFCKWCGKPLIQTNVLEKLVGLKEVKSQLKTIVDTYTFLRSRKDVANVHLSINSIIVGETGTGKTMLAEIIRDYFYQNKIIEKNKLTIVDAVDYNRFVDRWDDNVKKAKGGILFFDNVQKLLPYKYSNQVNPLDKLFVEMDHWDDNPLVVLAGLPKGLDEFLSSNPAVTNRFKYRFDLPEPNYQELADLCHKILREKYGITEFTEEAEKQLLRYFRYQIKIKDDTFGNGHLASKVAEDIFTSFIGHGPETKIVEREDIRGYVPEERSLDEILADLDEFVGMDEVKAAVKEIAY
;
A
#
# COMPACT_ATOMS: atom_id res chain seq x y z
N MET A 1 21.96 -6.03 22.65
CA MET A 1 20.79 -5.45 21.93
C MET A 1 19.78 -4.99 22.95
N ILE A 2 19.35 -3.73 22.89
CA ILE A 2 18.36 -3.16 23.82
C ILE A 2 16.97 -3.40 23.21
N CYS A 3 16.01 -3.81 24.02
CA CYS A 3 14.62 -4.00 23.58
C CYS A 3 13.92 -2.65 23.47
N ASP A 4 13.36 -2.35 22.30
CA ASP A 4 12.66 -1.08 22.06
C ASP A 4 11.38 -0.93 22.92
N ASN A 5 10.80 -2.04 23.39
CA ASN A 5 9.57 -2.01 24.16
C ASN A 5 9.78 -1.84 25.69
N CYS A 6 10.79 -2.48 26.26
CA CYS A 6 11.02 -2.45 27.71
C CYS A 6 12.38 -1.88 28.10
N HIS A 7 13.15 -1.40 27.13
CA HIS A 7 14.48 -0.79 27.25
C HIS A 7 15.54 -1.62 28.01
N LYS A 8 15.30 -2.93 28.17
CA LYS A 8 16.23 -3.84 28.84
C LYS A 8 17.19 -4.50 27.84
N GLU A 9 18.42 -4.71 28.30
CA GLU A 9 19.47 -5.32 27.48
C GLU A 9 19.26 -6.83 27.31
N ASN A 10 19.49 -7.32 26.10
CA ASN A 10 19.39 -8.70 25.66
C ASN A 10 20.65 -9.14 24.93
N ARG A 11 20.84 -10.45 24.76
CA ARG A 11 21.97 -10.99 23.97
C ARG A 11 21.86 -10.51 22.52
N LYS A 12 23.01 -10.25 21.86
CA LYS A 12 23.05 -9.73 20.48
C LYS A 12 22.35 -10.60 19.42
N VAL A 13 22.24 -11.90 19.70
CA VAL A 13 21.60 -12.90 18.82
C VAL A 13 20.20 -13.31 19.26
N ALA A 14 19.64 -12.66 20.28
CA ALA A 14 18.30 -13.02 20.79
C ALA A 14 17.22 -12.56 19.82
N ARG A 15 16.33 -13.47 19.45
CA ARG A 15 15.17 -13.19 18.59
C ARG A 15 14.01 -12.53 19.32
N PHE A 16 13.91 -12.78 20.62
CA PHE A 16 12.87 -12.23 21.49
C PHE A 16 13.47 -11.67 22.76
N CYS A 17 12.86 -10.60 23.26
CA CYS A 17 13.25 -10.03 24.53
C CYS A 17 12.95 -11.00 25.68
N LYS A 18 13.97 -11.36 26.44
CA LYS A 18 13.81 -12.27 27.60
C LYS A 18 12.95 -11.67 28.73
N TRP A 19 12.70 -10.36 28.70
CA TRP A 19 12.00 -9.66 29.76
C TRP A 19 10.52 -9.39 29.45
N CYS A 20 10.19 -9.05 28.17
CA CYS A 20 8.82 -8.71 27.79
C CYS A 20 8.27 -9.59 26.65
N GLY A 21 9.03 -10.59 26.19
CA GLY A 21 8.61 -11.53 25.14
C GLY A 21 8.54 -10.94 23.72
N LYS A 22 8.70 -9.63 23.55
CA LYS A 22 8.61 -9.02 22.21
C LYS A 22 9.82 -9.36 21.33
N PRO A 23 9.65 -9.45 20.00
CA PRO A 23 10.74 -9.73 19.08
C PRO A 23 11.82 -8.63 19.18
N LEU A 24 13.08 -9.06 19.18
CA LEU A 24 14.27 -8.20 19.19
C LEU A 24 14.93 -8.09 17.82
N ILE A 25 14.54 -8.94 16.90
CA ILE A 25 14.96 -8.82 15.51
C ILE A 25 14.12 -7.68 14.95
N GLN A 26 14.80 -6.61 14.52
CA GLN A 26 14.21 -5.67 13.59
C GLN A 26 13.91 -6.48 12.31
N THR A 27 12.69 -6.97 12.20
CA THR A 27 12.20 -7.42 10.90
C THR A 27 12.37 -6.23 9.98
N ASN A 28 13.06 -6.43 8.86
CA ASN A 28 13.20 -5.38 7.87
C ASN A 28 11.79 -4.92 7.47
N VAL A 29 11.37 -3.78 8.00
CA VAL A 29 9.99 -3.29 7.83
C VAL A 29 9.62 -3.22 6.34
N LEU A 30 10.62 -3.00 5.48
CA LEU A 30 10.43 -2.96 4.03
C LEU A 30 10.06 -4.33 3.43
N GLU A 31 10.28 -5.45 4.13
CA GLU A 31 9.81 -6.77 3.68
C GLU A 31 8.29 -6.92 3.74
N LYS A 32 7.62 -6.06 4.51
CA LYS A 32 6.16 -5.99 4.53
C LYS A 32 5.58 -5.53 3.19
N LEU A 33 6.34 -4.81 2.36
CA LEU A 33 5.94 -4.42 1.02
C LEU A 33 6.09 -5.61 0.06
N VAL A 34 5.00 -6.06 -0.53
CA VAL A 34 5.01 -7.02 -1.64
C VAL A 34 5.33 -6.25 -2.92
N GLY A 35 6.25 -6.75 -3.74
CA GLY A 35 6.72 -6.01 -4.92
C GLY A 35 7.41 -4.69 -4.55
N LEU A 36 7.01 -3.59 -5.19
CA LEU A 36 7.38 -2.20 -4.92
C LEU A 36 8.90 -1.96 -4.76
N LYS A 37 9.70 -2.57 -5.65
CA LYS A 37 11.18 -2.52 -5.59
C LYS A 37 11.72 -1.09 -5.61
N GLU A 38 11.11 -0.22 -6.43
CA GLU A 38 11.52 1.16 -6.57
C GLU A 38 11.27 1.97 -5.30
N VAL A 39 10.08 1.84 -4.71
CA VAL A 39 9.71 2.47 -3.43
C VAL A 39 10.68 2.04 -2.32
N LYS A 40 11.01 0.74 -2.25
CA LYS A 40 12.00 0.21 -1.30
C LYS A 40 13.38 0.83 -1.50
N SER A 41 13.81 0.98 -2.75
CA SER A 41 15.10 1.60 -3.08
C SER A 41 15.13 3.07 -2.70
N GLN A 42 14.08 3.83 -3.03
CA GLN A 42 13.95 5.23 -2.67
C GLN A 42 13.99 5.43 -1.14
N LEU A 43 13.23 4.62 -0.37
CA LEU A 43 13.24 4.70 1.09
C LEU A 43 14.62 4.41 1.69
N LYS A 44 15.35 3.44 1.17
CA LYS A 44 16.74 3.18 1.59
C LYS A 44 17.63 4.38 1.30
N THR A 45 17.57 4.94 0.10
CA THR A 45 18.36 6.11 -0.29
C THR A 45 18.09 7.31 0.62
N ILE A 46 16.82 7.55 1.00
CA ILE A 46 16.46 8.63 1.95
C ILE A 46 17.13 8.40 3.30
N VAL A 47 17.05 7.18 3.84
CA VAL A 47 17.64 6.84 5.13
C VAL A 47 19.16 6.95 5.09
N ASP A 48 19.80 6.44 4.05
CA ASP A 48 21.25 6.49 3.88
C ASP A 48 21.74 7.95 3.78
N THR A 49 21.05 8.77 2.99
CA THR A 49 21.35 10.21 2.84
C THR A 49 21.21 10.94 4.18
N TYR A 50 20.11 10.71 4.89
CA TYR A 50 19.86 11.34 6.19
C TYR A 50 20.90 10.92 7.23
N THR A 51 21.25 9.64 7.27
CA THR A 51 22.27 9.10 8.18
C THR A 51 23.65 9.66 7.86
N PHE A 52 23.99 9.75 6.58
CA PHE A 52 25.23 10.37 6.13
C PHE A 52 25.33 11.83 6.57
N LEU A 53 24.32 12.65 6.32
CA LEU A 53 24.31 14.06 6.71
C LEU A 53 24.47 14.23 8.23
N ARG A 54 23.78 13.40 9.03
CA ARG A 54 23.93 13.44 10.50
C ARG A 54 25.29 13.01 11.00
N SER A 55 26.03 12.21 10.26
CA SER A 55 27.38 11.77 10.63
C SER A 55 28.44 12.85 10.39
N ARG A 56 28.14 13.87 9.58
CA ARG A 56 29.03 14.90 9.12
C ARG A 56 28.79 16.22 9.88
N LYS A 57 29.78 16.66 10.65
CA LYS A 57 29.73 17.94 11.39
C LYS A 57 29.84 19.17 10.49
N ASP A 58 30.49 19.02 9.35
CA ASP A 58 30.73 20.07 8.35
C ASP A 58 29.48 20.44 7.53
N VAL A 59 28.45 19.58 7.55
CA VAL A 59 27.17 19.81 6.87
C VAL A 59 26.00 19.88 7.85
N ALA A 60 26.26 20.16 9.12
CA ALA A 60 25.23 20.17 10.18
C ALA A 60 24.07 21.16 9.93
N ASN A 61 24.26 22.16 9.07
CA ASN A 61 23.25 23.17 8.73
C ASN A 61 22.43 22.79 7.46
N VAL A 62 22.69 21.63 6.86
CA VAL A 62 21.91 21.19 5.70
C VAL A 62 20.59 20.58 6.21
N HIS A 63 19.50 21.31 6.05
CA HIS A 63 18.15 20.81 6.32
C HIS A 63 17.68 19.99 5.12
N LEU A 64 17.43 18.70 5.33
CA LEU A 64 16.86 17.81 4.33
C LEU A 64 15.37 17.62 4.62
N SER A 65 14.53 18.32 3.86
CA SER A 65 13.10 18.02 3.91
C SER A 65 12.82 16.64 3.32
N ILE A 66 12.13 15.79 4.08
CA ILE A 66 11.70 14.44 3.69
C ILE A 66 10.18 14.31 3.61
N ASN A 67 9.49 15.44 3.56
CA ASN A 67 8.06 15.47 3.25
C ASN A 67 7.82 14.79 1.91
N SER A 68 6.77 13.99 1.82
CA SER A 68 6.59 13.03 0.74
C SER A 68 5.16 13.01 0.20
N ILE A 69 5.01 12.57 -1.03
CA ILE A 69 3.72 12.35 -1.69
C ILE A 69 3.62 10.87 -2.03
N ILE A 70 2.46 10.26 -1.76
CA ILE A 70 2.12 8.90 -2.14
C ILE A 70 0.99 8.93 -3.16
N VAL A 71 1.24 8.38 -4.34
CA VAL A 71 0.31 8.35 -5.47
C VAL A 71 -0.08 6.92 -5.77
N GLY A 72 -1.35 6.65 -5.96
CA GLY A 72 -1.80 5.32 -6.37
C GLY A 72 -3.32 5.22 -6.38
N GLU A 73 -3.83 4.24 -7.13
CA GLU A 73 -5.25 3.95 -7.21
C GLU A 73 -5.82 3.43 -5.89
N THR A 74 -7.14 3.30 -5.81
CA THR A 74 -7.80 2.76 -4.61
C THR A 74 -7.29 1.35 -4.30
N GLY A 75 -7.00 1.07 -3.04
CA GLY A 75 -6.55 -0.25 -2.61
C GLY A 75 -5.10 -0.61 -2.95
N THR A 76 -4.28 0.30 -3.52
CA THR A 76 -2.86 0.04 -3.80
C THR A 76 -1.96 0.07 -2.56
N GLY A 77 -2.51 0.42 -1.38
CA GLY A 77 -1.77 0.38 -0.12
C GLY A 77 -1.15 1.70 0.31
N LYS A 78 -1.68 2.85 -0.10
CA LYS A 78 -1.17 4.18 0.30
C LYS A 78 -1.03 4.35 1.81
N THR A 79 -2.05 4.03 2.56
CA THR A 79 -2.04 4.13 4.04
C THR A 79 -1.06 3.14 4.64
N MET A 80 -1.00 1.91 4.11
CA MET A 80 -0.01 0.90 4.53
C MET A 80 1.42 1.38 4.27
N LEU A 81 1.68 2.02 3.13
CA LEU A 81 3.01 2.59 2.86
C LEU A 81 3.35 3.69 3.86
N ALA A 82 2.41 4.57 4.21
CA ALA A 82 2.63 5.60 5.24
C ALA A 82 2.97 4.99 6.61
N GLU A 83 2.34 3.88 6.99
CA GLU A 83 2.67 3.13 8.21
C GLU A 83 4.08 2.53 8.15
N ILE A 84 4.46 1.98 7.00
CA ILE A 84 5.80 1.43 6.78
C ILE A 84 6.86 2.53 6.79
N ILE A 85 6.60 3.69 6.17
CA ILE A 85 7.49 4.87 6.24
C ILE A 85 7.69 5.29 7.69
N ARG A 86 6.60 5.39 8.48
CA ARG A 86 6.67 5.70 9.90
C ARG A 86 7.56 4.72 10.65
N ASP A 87 7.32 3.42 10.50
CA ASP A 87 8.07 2.38 11.20
C ASP A 87 9.54 2.41 10.78
N TYR A 88 9.82 2.54 9.48
CA TYR A 88 11.17 2.55 8.93
C TYR A 88 11.96 3.80 9.34
N PHE A 89 11.32 4.97 9.31
CA PHE A 89 11.95 6.22 9.74
C PHE A 89 12.17 6.25 11.26
N TYR A 90 11.26 5.69 12.04
CA TYR A 90 11.45 5.55 13.48
C TYR A 90 12.61 4.61 13.81
N GLN A 91 12.70 3.45 13.18
CA GLN A 91 13.80 2.50 13.36
C GLN A 91 15.17 3.13 13.05
N ASN A 92 15.22 3.99 12.03
CA ASN A 92 16.43 4.68 11.61
C ASN A 92 16.62 6.06 12.28
N LYS A 93 15.83 6.37 13.31
CA LYS A 93 15.91 7.60 14.10
C LYS A 93 15.78 8.90 13.28
N ILE A 94 15.02 8.85 12.19
CA ILE A 94 14.67 10.02 11.39
C ILE A 94 13.54 10.78 12.08
N ILE A 95 12.58 10.07 12.64
CA ILE A 95 11.52 10.63 13.49
C ILE A 95 11.71 10.17 14.95
N GLU A 96 11.24 10.98 15.88
CA GLU A 96 11.42 10.76 17.32
C GLU A 96 10.40 9.79 17.90
N LYS A 97 9.19 9.76 17.32
CA LYS A 97 8.06 8.96 17.81
C LYS A 97 7.54 8.04 16.72
N ASN A 98 7.29 6.80 17.05
CA ASN A 98 6.59 5.86 16.16
C ASN A 98 5.09 6.19 16.11
N LYS A 99 4.76 7.34 15.52
CA LYS A 99 3.39 7.85 15.47
C LYS A 99 3.01 8.31 14.08
N LEU A 100 1.83 7.87 13.63
CA LEU A 100 1.16 8.31 12.42
C LEU A 100 -0.16 8.97 12.83
N THR A 101 -0.33 10.25 12.52
CA THR A 101 -1.60 10.96 12.69
C THR A 101 -2.25 11.05 11.32
N ILE A 102 -3.36 10.36 11.15
CA ILE A 102 -4.08 10.27 9.87
C ILE A 102 -5.16 11.33 9.84
N VAL A 103 -5.23 12.05 8.74
CA VAL A 103 -6.27 13.03 8.41
C VAL A 103 -6.86 12.63 7.07
N ASP A 104 -8.12 12.20 7.06
CA ASP A 104 -8.84 12.04 5.79
C ASP A 104 -9.37 13.43 5.35
N ALA A 105 -9.21 13.75 4.08
CA ALA A 105 -9.72 14.98 3.50
C ALA A 105 -11.24 15.16 3.69
N VAL A 106 -11.98 14.06 3.81
CA VAL A 106 -13.42 14.08 4.11
C VAL A 106 -13.70 14.63 5.51
N ASP A 107 -12.84 14.33 6.48
CA ASP A 107 -12.95 14.79 7.88
C ASP A 107 -12.13 16.07 8.15
N TYR A 108 -11.66 16.73 7.09
CA TYR A 108 -10.77 17.88 7.19
C TYR A 108 -11.32 18.99 8.11
N ASN A 109 -12.62 19.31 8.04
CA ASN A 109 -13.22 20.33 8.89
C ASN A 109 -13.04 20.01 10.37
N ARG A 110 -13.20 18.77 10.79
CA ARG A 110 -12.94 18.31 12.17
C ARG A 110 -11.48 18.45 12.56
N PHE A 111 -10.56 18.27 11.59
CA PHE A 111 -9.15 18.48 11.85
C PHE A 111 -8.83 19.95 12.06
N VAL A 112 -9.41 20.85 11.25
CA VAL A 112 -9.19 22.29 11.35
C VAL A 112 -9.71 22.87 12.67
N ASP A 113 -10.86 22.42 13.13
CA ASP A 113 -11.44 22.83 14.42
C ASP A 113 -10.52 22.54 15.61
N ARG A 114 -9.62 21.56 15.47
CA ARG A 114 -8.64 21.15 16.48
C ARG A 114 -7.22 21.17 15.96
N TRP A 115 -6.93 22.10 15.08
CA TRP A 115 -5.65 22.17 14.37
C TRP A 115 -4.43 22.07 15.28
N ASP A 116 -4.33 22.99 16.25
CA ASP A 116 -3.17 23.04 17.15
C ASP A 116 -2.98 21.76 17.97
N ASP A 117 -4.07 21.16 18.44
CA ASP A 117 -4.03 19.91 19.18
C ASP A 117 -3.59 18.74 18.30
N ASN A 118 -4.07 18.69 17.07
CA ASN A 118 -3.75 17.63 16.13
C ASN A 118 -2.29 17.72 15.66
N VAL A 119 -1.81 18.94 15.37
CA VAL A 119 -0.41 19.19 15.03
C VAL A 119 0.50 18.86 16.21
N LYS A 120 0.16 19.31 17.43
CA LYS A 120 0.91 18.93 18.65
C LYS A 120 0.96 17.43 18.87
N LYS A 121 -0.13 16.72 18.59
CA LYS A 121 -0.18 15.25 18.66
C LYS A 121 0.73 14.57 17.63
N ALA A 122 0.89 15.16 16.44
CA ALA A 122 1.71 14.62 15.38
C ALA A 122 3.22 14.89 15.59
N LYS A 123 3.59 15.90 16.37
CA LYS A 123 5.00 16.28 16.60
C LYS A 123 5.87 15.10 17.01
N GLY A 124 7.02 15.03 16.35
CA GLY A 124 7.98 13.93 16.49
C GLY A 124 7.66 12.70 15.66
N GLY A 125 6.53 12.70 14.94
CA GLY A 125 6.06 11.61 14.08
C GLY A 125 5.69 12.10 12.68
N ILE A 126 4.68 11.46 12.09
CA ILE A 126 4.19 11.76 10.74
C ILE A 126 2.74 12.25 10.81
N LEU A 127 2.45 13.32 10.07
CA LEU A 127 1.12 13.80 9.76
C LEU A 127 0.78 13.37 8.33
N PHE A 128 -0.17 12.46 8.19
CA PHE A 128 -0.56 11.85 6.94
C PHE A 128 -1.93 12.36 6.49
N PHE A 129 -1.99 13.00 5.33
CA PHE A 129 -3.22 13.44 4.70
C PHE A 129 -3.61 12.47 3.59
N ASP A 130 -4.73 11.77 3.76
CA ASP A 130 -5.27 10.88 2.75
C ASP A 130 -6.33 11.59 1.89
N ASN A 131 -6.45 11.14 0.63
CA ASN A 131 -7.45 11.63 -0.33
C ASN A 131 -7.37 13.15 -0.60
N VAL A 132 -6.16 13.73 -0.64
CA VAL A 132 -5.97 15.19 -0.76
C VAL A 132 -6.64 15.81 -2.00
N GLN A 133 -6.88 15.04 -3.06
CA GLN A 133 -7.62 15.49 -4.24
C GLN A 133 -9.05 15.93 -3.90
N LYS A 134 -9.65 15.45 -2.83
CA LYS A 134 -10.99 15.87 -2.37
C LYS A 134 -11.02 17.29 -1.80
N LEU A 135 -9.86 17.88 -1.53
CA LEU A 135 -9.74 19.26 -1.07
C LEU A 135 -9.69 20.26 -2.23
N LEU A 136 -9.64 19.81 -3.49
CA LEU A 136 -9.63 20.66 -4.69
C LEU A 136 -10.89 21.52 -4.92
N PRO A 137 -12.12 21.03 -4.63
CA PRO A 137 -13.35 21.78 -4.96
C PRO A 137 -13.54 23.08 -4.17
N TYR A 138 -12.73 23.37 -3.17
CA TYR A 138 -12.84 24.59 -2.36
C TYR A 138 -12.44 25.89 -3.08
N LYS A 139 -12.15 25.84 -4.40
CA LYS A 139 -11.84 27.02 -5.23
C LYS A 139 -12.98 28.05 -5.37
N TYR A 140 -14.20 27.71 -4.96
CA TYR A 140 -15.39 28.52 -5.21
C TYR A 140 -16.05 29.15 -3.96
N SER A 141 -15.50 28.90 -2.79
CA SER A 141 -15.94 29.60 -1.57
C SER A 141 -14.92 30.66 -1.19
N ASN A 142 -15.37 31.82 -0.71
CA ASN A 142 -14.49 32.85 -0.12
C ASN A 142 -13.72 32.37 1.12
N GLN A 143 -13.59 31.07 1.30
CA GLN A 143 -12.86 30.44 2.40
C GLN A 143 -11.43 30.12 1.94
N VAL A 144 -10.49 30.38 2.82
CA VAL A 144 -9.07 30.02 2.63
C VAL A 144 -8.97 28.53 2.37
N ASN A 145 -8.24 28.15 1.31
CA ASN A 145 -8.00 26.73 1.03
C ASN A 145 -7.37 26.10 2.28
N PRO A 146 -7.93 25.03 2.79
CA PRO A 146 -7.40 24.34 3.96
C PRO A 146 -5.92 24.01 3.89
N LEU A 147 -5.42 23.67 2.72
CA LEU A 147 -4.02 23.35 2.52
C LEU A 147 -3.10 24.59 2.56
N ASP A 148 -3.63 25.78 2.27
CA ASP A 148 -2.83 27.01 2.37
C ASP A 148 -2.38 27.24 3.82
N LYS A 149 -3.27 26.97 4.79
CA LYS A 149 -2.89 27.01 6.21
C LYS A 149 -1.81 25.99 6.55
N LEU A 150 -1.94 24.75 6.06
CA LEU A 150 -0.94 23.71 6.26
C LEU A 150 0.42 24.18 5.73
N PHE A 151 0.47 24.70 4.51
CA PHE A 151 1.74 25.09 3.86
C PHE A 151 2.39 26.29 4.55
N VAL A 152 1.61 27.28 4.98
CA VAL A 152 2.13 28.42 5.75
C VAL A 152 2.74 27.95 7.08
N GLU A 153 2.08 27.02 7.75
CA GLU A 153 2.57 26.54 9.03
C GLU A 153 3.76 25.57 8.89
N MET A 154 3.82 24.77 7.81
CA MET A 154 4.96 23.87 7.53
C MET A 154 6.27 24.65 7.46
N ASP A 155 6.27 25.89 6.98
CA ASP A 155 7.46 26.74 6.92
C ASP A 155 8.02 27.06 8.32
N HIS A 156 7.23 26.86 9.37
CA HIS A 156 7.59 27.10 10.77
C HIS A 156 7.84 25.81 11.58
N TRP A 157 7.68 24.63 10.95
CA TRP A 157 7.73 23.35 11.69
C TRP A 157 9.09 22.65 11.66
N ASP A 158 10.05 23.12 10.86
CA ASP A 158 11.36 22.44 10.67
C ASP A 158 11.17 20.93 10.39
N ASP A 159 10.19 20.56 9.53
CA ASP A 159 9.77 19.17 9.25
C ASP A 159 9.36 18.36 10.50
N ASN A 160 8.82 19.01 11.51
CA ASN A 160 8.34 18.32 12.71
C ASN A 160 6.91 18.78 13.12
N PRO A 161 5.86 18.02 12.71
CA PRO A 161 5.88 16.67 12.15
C PRO A 161 6.30 16.60 10.68
N LEU A 162 6.78 15.44 10.24
CA LEU A 162 6.88 15.15 8.81
C LEU A 162 5.49 15.07 8.19
N VAL A 163 5.34 15.64 7.00
CA VAL A 163 4.06 15.62 6.28
C VAL A 163 4.12 14.66 5.11
N VAL A 164 3.13 13.80 5.01
CA VAL A 164 2.92 12.88 3.89
C VAL A 164 1.54 13.13 3.31
N LEU A 165 1.47 13.47 2.03
CA LEU A 165 0.22 13.61 1.28
C LEU A 165 -0.05 12.33 0.49
N ALA A 166 -1.32 11.91 0.39
CA ALA A 166 -1.69 10.79 -0.45
C ALA A 166 -2.95 11.09 -1.26
N GLY A 167 -2.99 10.56 -2.48
CA GLY A 167 -4.14 10.74 -3.36
C GLY A 167 -4.13 9.84 -4.58
N LEU A 168 -5.22 9.94 -5.36
CA LEU A 168 -5.35 9.27 -6.64
C LEU A 168 -4.51 10.01 -7.71
N PRO A 169 -3.93 9.31 -8.70
CA PRO A 169 -3.01 9.89 -9.67
C PRO A 169 -3.59 11.14 -10.33
N LYS A 170 -4.72 11.02 -11.01
CA LYS A 170 -5.36 12.12 -11.75
C LYS A 170 -5.65 13.34 -10.88
N GLY A 171 -6.29 13.13 -9.74
CA GLY A 171 -6.67 14.23 -8.86
C GLY A 171 -5.48 14.86 -8.16
N LEU A 172 -4.46 14.08 -7.84
CA LEU A 172 -3.24 14.59 -7.18
C LEU A 172 -2.37 15.38 -8.16
N ASP A 173 -2.24 14.95 -9.41
CA ASP A 173 -1.49 15.70 -10.43
C ASP A 173 -2.15 17.04 -10.75
N GLU A 174 -3.48 17.11 -10.79
CA GLU A 174 -4.23 18.36 -10.91
C GLU A 174 -3.99 19.27 -9.71
N PHE A 175 -4.01 18.71 -8.50
CA PHE A 175 -3.72 19.43 -7.26
C PHE A 175 -2.30 20.01 -7.25
N LEU A 176 -1.28 19.21 -7.59
CA LEU A 176 0.11 19.64 -7.64
C LEU A 176 0.34 20.73 -8.70
N SER A 177 -0.25 20.59 -9.89
CA SER A 177 -0.14 21.55 -10.98
C SER A 177 -0.77 22.91 -10.63
N SER A 178 -1.85 22.89 -9.85
CA SER A 178 -2.53 24.12 -9.40
C SER A 178 -1.85 24.79 -8.20
N ASN A 179 -0.89 24.10 -7.55
CA ASN A 179 -0.22 24.60 -6.36
C ASN A 179 1.31 24.39 -6.42
N PRO A 180 2.05 25.20 -7.21
CA PRO A 180 3.51 25.05 -7.36
C PRO A 180 4.29 25.10 -6.03
N ALA A 181 3.76 25.83 -5.03
CA ALA A 181 4.36 25.91 -3.70
C ALA A 181 4.42 24.55 -2.99
N VAL A 182 3.52 23.62 -3.35
CA VAL A 182 3.51 22.25 -2.80
C VAL A 182 4.70 21.46 -3.32
N THR A 183 4.96 21.52 -4.63
CA THR A 183 6.00 20.73 -5.28
C THR A 183 7.38 21.00 -4.67
N ASN A 184 7.64 22.24 -4.24
CA ASN A 184 8.90 22.61 -3.62
C ASN A 184 9.08 22.07 -2.19
N ARG A 185 7.98 21.79 -1.48
CA ARG A 185 7.99 21.29 -0.09
C ARG A 185 8.02 19.78 -0.01
N PHE A 186 7.54 19.08 -1.06
CA PHE A 186 7.44 17.63 -1.12
C PHE A 186 8.44 17.07 -2.13
N LYS A 187 9.63 16.80 -1.65
CA LYS A 187 10.76 16.38 -2.49
C LYS A 187 10.63 14.94 -3.01
N TYR A 188 9.95 14.08 -2.25
CA TYR A 188 9.87 12.65 -2.55
C TYR A 188 8.47 12.29 -3.00
N ARG A 189 8.39 11.56 -4.11
CA ARG A 189 7.15 11.01 -4.65
C ARG A 189 7.28 9.49 -4.71
N PHE A 190 6.32 8.80 -4.12
CA PHE A 190 6.19 7.35 -4.15
C PHE A 190 4.98 6.99 -4.99
N ASP A 191 5.21 6.45 -6.17
CA ASP A 191 4.16 5.96 -7.05
C ASP A 191 3.92 4.49 -6.74
N LEU A 192 2.65 4.17 -6.42
CA LEU A 192 2.20 2.81 -6.16
C LEU A 192 1.48 2.30 -7.40
N PRO A 193 2.14 1.47 -8.22
CA PRO A 193 1.48 0.85 -9.35
C PRO A 193 0.37 -0.08 -8.88
N GLU A 194 -0.58 -0.34 -9.74
CA GLU A 194 -1.56 -1.39 -9.50
C GLU A 194 -0.87 -2.75 -9.49
N PRO A 195 -1.17 -3.61 -8.51
CA PRO A 195 -0.56 -4.93 -8.42
C PRO A 195 -1.00 -5.81 -9.59
N ASN A 196 -0.07 -6.58 -10.12
CA ASN A 196 -0.37 -7.64 -11.08
C ASN A 196 -1.00 -8.86 -10.36
N TYR A 197 -1.48 -9.85 -11.14
CA TYR A 197 -2.16 -11.02 -10.57
C TYR A 197 -1.27 -11.84 -9.63
N GLN A 198 0.04 -11.92 -9.89
CA GLN A 198 0.98 -12.61 -9.03
C GLN A 198 1.15 -11.86 -7.69
N GLU A 199 1.28 -10.55 -7.74
CA GLU A 199 1.40 -9.71 -6.54
C GLU A 199 0.12 -9.74 -5.69
N LEU A 200 -1.07 -9.85 -6.33
CA LEU A 200 -2.33 -10.05 -5.61
C LEU A 200 -2.38 -11.42 -4.92
N ALA A 201 -1.91 -12.49 -5.59
CA ALA A 201 -1.80 -13.82 -4.99
C ALA A 201 -0.80 -13.81 -3.83
N ASP A 202 0.39 -13.22 -4.00
CA ASP A 202 1.41 -13.09 -2.95
C ASP A 202 0.87 -12.31 -1.74
N LEU A 203 0.08 -11.27 -1.98
CA LEU A 203 -0.59 -10.50 -0.93
C LEU A 203 -1.64 -11.35 -0.19
N CYS A 204 -2.44 -12.12 -0.93
CA CYS A 204 -3.42 -13.04 -0.37
C CYS A 204 -2.74 -14.09 0.53
N HIS A 205 -1.68 -14.75 0.06
CA HIS A 205 -0.87 -15.68 0.85
C HIS A 205 -0.30 -15.04 2.10
N LYS A 206 0.22 -13.82 1.97
CA LYS A 206 0.75 -13.07 3.10
C LYS A 206 -0.33 -12.83 4.17
N ILE A 207 -1.52 -12.39 3.76
CA ILE A 207 -2.63 -12.16 4.68
C ILE A 207 -3.06 -13.46 5.36
N LEU A 208 -3.19 -14.56 4.59
CA LEU A 208 -3.54 -15.87 5.12
C LEU A 208 -2.54 -16.35 6.16
N ARG A 209 -1.25 -16.20 5.88
CA ARG A 209 -0.19 -16.57 6.81
C ARG A 209 -0.15 -15.70 8.07
N GLU A 210 -0.18 -14.37 7.90
CA GLU A 210 0.03 -13.44 9.01
C GLU A 210 -1.21 -13.29 9.91
N LYS A 211 -2.42 -13.32 9.32
CA LYS A 211 -3.67 -13.11 10.06
C LYS A 211 -4.32 -14.41 10.51
N TYR A 212 -4.21 -15.47 9.70
CA TYR A 212 -4.95 -16.72 9.91
C TYR A 212 -4.07 -17.93 10.15
N GLY A 213 -2.73 -17.82 10.00
CA GLY A 213 -1.79 -18.92 10.22
C GLY A 213 -1.82 -20.01 9.14
N ILE A 214 -2.43 -19.74 7.99
CA ILE A 214 -2.55 -20.68 6.86
C ILE A 214 -1.35 -20.49 5.93
N THR A 215 -0.64 -21.59 5.66
CA THR A 215 0.61 -21.55 4.87
C THR A 215 0.67 -22.59 3.76
N GLU A 216 -0.20 -23.59 3.77
CA GLU A 216 -0.13 -24.74 2.87
C GLU A 216 -1.30 -24.73 1.89
N PHE A 217 -1.01 -24.97 0.61
CA PHE A 217 -1.95 -25.03 -0.51
C PHE A 217 -1.67 -26.25 -1.35
N THR A 218 -2.72 -26.85 -1.91
CA THR A 218 -2.55 -27.83 -2.98
C THR A 218 -2.09 -27.13 -4.25
N GLU A 219 -1.46 -27.87 -5.17
CA GLU A 219 -1.04 -27.33 -6.48
C GLU A 219 -2.23 -26.80 -7.29
N GLU A 220 -3.37 -27.49 -7.19
CA GLU A 220 -4.63 -27.08 -7.82
C GLU A 220 -5.19 -25.79 -7.23
N ALA A 221 -5.08 -25.61 -5.91
CA ALA A 221 -5.47 -24.38 -5.23
C ALA A 221 -4.61 -23.19 -5.68
N GLU A 222 -3.29 -23.38 -5.76
CA GLU A 222 -2.37 -22.35 -6.27
C GLU A 222 -2.71 -21.91 -7.69
N LYS A 223 -2.91 -22.89 -8.59
CA LYS A 223 -3.31 -22.63 -9.97
C LYS A 223 -4.64 -21.87 -10.03
N GLN A 224 -5.61 -22.29 -9.21
CA GLN A 224 -6.93 -21.64 -9.17
C GLN A 224 -6.85 -20.20 -8.66
N LEU A 225 -6.05 -19.94 -7.63
CA LEU A 225 -5.85 -18.59 -7.07
C LEU A 225 -5.25 -17.64 -8.11
N LEU A 226 -4.22 -18.08 -8.82
CA LEU A 226 -3.59 -17.31 -9.89
C LEU A 226 -4.54 -17.06 -11.07
N ARG A 227 -5.31 -18.09 -11.50
CA ARG A 227 -6.33 -17.95 -12.54
C ARG A 227 -7.42 -16.95 -12.12
N TYR A 228 -7.87 -17.03 -10.87
CA TYR A 228 -8.86 -16.11 -10.33
C TYR A 228 -8.38 -14.66 -10.42
N PHE A 229 -7.19 -14.34 -9.90
CA PHE A 229 -6.67 -12.98 -9.95
C PHE A 229 -6.38 -12.50 -11.37
N ARG A 230 -5.89 -13.37 -12.24
CA ARG A 230 -5.69 -13.05 -13.67
C ARG A 230 -7.00 -12.67 -14.33
N TYR A 231 -8.07 -13.41 -14.07
CA TYR A 231 -9.39 -13.13 -14.60
C TYR A 231 -9.95 -11.82 -14.04
N GLN A 232 -9.85 -11.60 -12.73
CA GLN A 232 -10.32 -10.36 -12.09
C GLN A 232 -9.62 -9.10 -12.65
N ILE A 233 -8.32 -9.18 -12.91
CA ILE A 233 -7.59 -8.08 -13.56
C ILE A 233 -8.07 -7.86 -15.00
N LYS A 234 -8.39 -8.94 -15.73
CA LYS A 234 -8.87 -8.83 -17.12
C LYS A 234 -10.23 -8.13 -17.22
N ILE A 235 -11.12 -8.34 -16.25
CA ILE A 235 -12.47 -7.76 -16.21
C ILE A 235 -12.58 -6.52 -15.31
N LYS A 236 -11.46 -6.02 -14.81
CA LYS A 236 -11.46 -4.87 -13.88
C LYS A 236 -12.12 -3.65 -14.49
N ASP A 237 -12.81 -2.92 -13.65
CA ASP A 237 -13.37 -1.60 -13.92
C ASP A 237 -12.83 -0.56 -12.92
N ASP A 238 -13.35 0.66 -12.97
CA ASP A 238 -12.95 1.76 -12.08
C ASP A 238 -13.21 1.48 -10.58
N THR A 239 -13.98 0.45 -10.26
CA THR A 239 -14.26 0.03 -8.87
C THR A 239 -13.32 -1.07 -8.38
N PHE A 240 -12.35 -1.48 -9.19
CA PHE A 240 -11.41 -2.54 -8.85
C PHE A 240 -10.61 -2.22 -7.59
N GLY A 241 -10.78 -3.07 -6.57
CA GLY A 241 -10.28 -2.79 -5.22
C GLY A 241 -8.81 -3.16 -4.98
N ASN A 242 -8.05 -3.63 -5.99
CA ASN A 242 -6.64 -4.00 -5.85
C ASN A 242 -6.36 -4.86 -4.59
N GLY A 243 -5.61 -4.35 -3.63
CA GLY A 243 -5.28 -5.06 -2.38
C GLY A 243 -6.49 -5.37 -1.49
N HIS A 244 -7.59 -4.62 -1.59
CA HIS A 244 -8.84 -4.96 -0.90
C HIS A 244 -9.46 -6.24 -1.47
N LEU A 245 -9.34 -6.48 -2.79
CA LEU A 245 -9.75 -7.75 -3.40
C LEU A 245 -8.94 -8.91 -2.81
N ALA A 246 -7.61 -8.79 -2.72
CA ALA A 246 -6.78 -9.83 -2.13
C ALA A 246 -7.15 -10.11 -0.67
N SER A 247 -7.48 -9.05 0.10
CA SER A 247 -7.93 -9.20 1.48
C SER A 247 -9.27 -9.93 1.59
N LYS A 248 -10.22 -9.59 0.72
CA LYS A 248 -11.52 -10.26 0.65
C LYS A 248 -11.37 -11.74 0.26
N VAL A 249 -10.56 -12.04 -0.75
CA VAL A 249 -10.29 -13.42 -1.18
C VAL A 249 -9.66 -14.22 -0.05
N ALA A 250 -8.70 -13.65 0.68
CA ALA A 250 -8.10 -14.30 1.84
C ALA A 250 -9.12 -14.60 2.95
N GLU A 251 -10.08 -13.71 3.19
CA GLU A 251 -11.15 -13.91 4.15
C GLU A 251 -12.16 -15.00 3.69
N ASP A 252 -12.49 -15.01 2.40
CA ASP A 252 -13.35 -16.01 1.80
C ASP A 252 -12.72 -17.41 1.87
N ILE A 253 -11.42 -17.53 1.55
CA ILE A 253 -10.64 -18.77 1.69
C ILE A 253 -10.62 -19.23 3.15
N PHE A 254 -10.30 -18.33 4.09
CA PHE A 254 -10.33 -18.67 5.52
C PHE A 254 -11.70 -19.18 5.97
N THR A 255 -12.77 -18.53 5.54
CA THR A 255 -14.15 -18.91 5.89
C THR A 255 -14.51 -20.29 5.33
N SER A 256 -14.07 -20.62 4.11
CA SER A 256 -14.26 -21.95 3.53
C SER A 256 -13.43 -22.98 4.28
N PHE A 257 -12.16 -22.68 4.52
CA PHE A 257 -11.20 -23.55 5.18
C PHE A 257 -11.64 -24.01 6.58
N ILE A 258 -12.18 -23.11 7.40
CA ILE A 258 -12.70 -23.49 8.75
C ILE A 258 -13.90 -24.42 8.68
N GLY A 259 -14.61 -24.48 7.55
CA GLY A 259 -15.73 -25.41 7.31
C GLY A 259 -15.28 -26.87 7.18
N HIS A 260 -14.00 -27.13 6.88
CA HIS A 260 -13.45 -28.48 6.73
C HIS A 260 -13.09 -29.15 8.09
N GLY A 261 -13.16 -28.41 9.19
CA GLY A 261 -12.88 -28.90 10.53
C GLY A 261 -11.46 -28.62 11.03
N PRO A 262 -11.19 -28.88 12.33
CA PRO A 262 -9.98 -28.42 13.01
C PRO A 262 -8.69 -29.16 12.62
N GLU A 263 -8.78 -30.26 11.90
CA GLU A 263 -7.63 -31.08 11.48
C GLU A 263 -7.08 -30.67 10.10
N THR A 264 -7.80 -29.85 9.35
CA THR A 264 -7.41 -29.41 8.01
C THR A 264 -6.27 -28.38 8.10
N LYS A 265 -5.22 -28.58 7.33
CA LYS A 265 -4.05 -27.68 7.28
C LYS A 265 -3.76 -27.13 5.90
N ILE A 266 -4.36 -27.71 4.86
CA ILE A 266 -4.05 -27.43 3.47
C ILE A 266 -5.28 -26.83 2.80
N VAL A 267 -5.11 -25.71 2.12
CA VAL A 267 -6.14 -25.08 1.29
C VAL A 267 -6.31 -25.86 0.02
N GLU A 268 -7.54 -26.23 -0.29
CA GLU A 268 -7.93 -26.98 -1.48
C GLU A 268 -8.54 -26.04 -2.55
N ARG A 269 -8.68 -26.53 -3.79
CA ARG A 269 -9.22 -25.74 -4.90
C ARG A 269 -10.62 -25.18 -4.58
N GLU A 270 -11.43 -25.93 -3.89
CA GLU A 270 -12.82 -25.63 -3.53
C GLU A 270 -12.94 -24.48 -2.53
N ASP A 271 -11.86 -24.18 -1.80
CA ASP A 271 -11.80 -23.04 -0.88
C ASP A 271 -11.71 -21.71 -1.62
N ILE A 272 -11.26 -21.73 -2.86
CA ILE A 272 -11.13 -20.54 -3.70
C ILE A 272 -12.42 -20.34 -4.47
N ARG A 273 -13.35 -19.62 -3.83
CA ARG A 273 -14.66 -19.31 -4.40
C ARG A 273 -14.55 -18.19 -5.43
N GLY A 274 -15.34 -18.31 -6.47
CA GLY A 274 -15.48 -17.31 -7.51
C GLY A 274 -15.47 -17.91 -8.90
N TYR A 275 -16.23 -17.28 -9.79
CA TYR A 275 -16.26 -17.72 -11.17
C TYR A 275 -14.95 -17.39 -11.87
N VAL A 276 -14.33 -18.41 -12.41
CA VAL A 276 -13.22 -18.29 -13.36
C VAL A 276 -13.60 -19.09 -14.58
N PRO A 277 -13.67 -18.47 -15.75
CA PRO A 277 -13.93 -19.22 -16.99
C PRO A 277 -12.90 -20.32 -17.13
N GLU A 278 -13.33 -21.49 -17.59
CA GLU A 278 -12.39 -22.54 -17.99
C GLU A 278 -11.51 -22.01 -19.12
N GLU A 279 -10.21 -22.20 -19.00
CA GLU A 279 -9.29 -21.91 -20.09
C GLU A 279 -9.53 -22.99 -21.15
N ARG A 280 -10.27 -22.61 -22.18
CA ARG A 280 -10.50 -23.46 -23.35
C ARG A 280 -9.44 -23.09 -24.37
N SER A 281 -8.87 -24.11 -25.00
CA SER A 281 -7.96 -23.90 -26.11
C SER A 281 -8.69 -23.21 -27.28
N LEU A 282 -7.91 -22.54 -28.12
CA LEU A 282 -8.47 -21.91 -29.30
C LEU A 282 -9.21 -22.94 -30.18
N ASP A 283 -8.66 -24.15 -30.28
CA ASP A 283 -9.25 -25.25 -31.04
C ASP A 283 -10.60 -25.71 -30.45
N GLU A 284 -10.73 -25.77 -29.11
CA GLU A 284 -12.02 -26.08 -28.44
C GLU A 284 -13.06 -24.98 -28.68
N ILE A 285 -12.65 -23.69 -28.67
CA ILE A 285 -13.55 -22.56 -28.94
C ILE A 285 -13.99 -22.58 -30.40
N LEU A 286 -13.07 -22.89 -31.33
CA LEU A 286 -13.38 -22.98 -32.75
C LEU A 286 -14.25 -24.21 -33.07
N ALA A 287 -14.10 -25.30 -32.31
CA ALA A 287 -14.99 -26.47 -32.44
C ALA A 287 -16.44 -26.14 -32.06
N ASP A 288 -16.67 -25.37 -30.97
CA ASP A 288 -18.01 -24.90 -30.62
C ASP A 288 -18.60 -23.99 -31.71
N LEU A 289 -17.77 -23.16 -32.33
CA LEU A 289 -18.21 -22.31 -33.42
C LEU A 289 -18.73 -23.14 -34.61
N ASP A 290 -18.15 -24.33 -34.83
CA ASP A 290 -18.56 -25.26 -35.90
C ASP A 290 -19.93 -25.93 -35.62
N GLU A 291 -20.33 -26.06 -34.33
CA GLU A 291 -21.64 -26.61 -33.94
C GLU A 291 -22.80 -25.67 -34.27
N PHE A 292 -22.57 -24.36 -34.45
CA PHE A 292 -23.64 -23.46 -34.87
C PHE A 292 -24.04 -23.74 -36.31
N VAL A 293 -25.35 -23.90 -36.53
CA VAL A 293 -25.90 -24.14 -37.85
C VAL A 293 -25.98 -22.83 -38.66
N GLY A 294 -25.38 -22.81 -39.84
CA GLY A 294 -25.29 -21.63 -40.69
C GLY A 294 -24.12 -20.70 -40.32
N MET A 295 -24.17 -19.48 -40.82
CA MET A 295 -23.13 -18.44 -40.60
C MET A 295 -21.74 -18.80 -41.12
N ASP A 296 -21.63 -19.53 -42.22
CA ASP A 296 -20.37 -20.05 -42.76
C ASP A 296 -19.35 -18.94 -43.06
N GLU A 297 -19.82 -17.77 -43.54
CA GLU A 297 -18.94 -16.60 -43.76
C GLU A 297 -18.37 -16.03 -42.44
N VAL A 298 -19.20 -16.01 -41.41
CA VAL A 298 -18.77 -15.53 -40.07
C VAL A 298 -17.79 -16.50 -39.46
N LYS A 299 -18.02 -17.81 -39.58
CA LYS A 299 -17.07 -18.86 -39.13
C LYS A 299 -15.73 -18.77 -39.81
N ALA A 300 -15.74 -18.55 -41.12
CA ALA A 300 -14.51 -18.38 -41.91
C ALA A 300 -13.74 -17.12 -41.46
N ALA A 301 -14.42 -15.99 -41.29
CA ALA A 301 -13.81 -14.75 -40.85
C ALA A 301 -13.22 -14.86 -39.41
N VAL A 302 -13.93 -15.52 -38.48
CA VAL A 302 -13.43 -15.74 -37.12
C VAL A 302 -12.17 -16.63 -37.13
N LYS A 303 -12.16 -17.70 -37.94
CA LYS A 303 -11.00 -18.56 -38.07
C LYS A 303 -9.80 -17.86 -38.68
N GLU A 304 -10.02 -16.97 -39.65
CA GLU A 304 -8.94 -16.15 -40.27
C GLU A 304 -8.31 -15.17 -39.28
N ILE A 305 -9.11 -14.61 -38.35
CA ILE A 305 -8.59 -13.68 -37.33
C ILE A 305 -7.86 -14.45 -36.21
N ALA A 306 -8.21 -15.71 -35.97
CA ALA A 306 -7.70 -16.52 -34.88
C ALA A 306 -6.32 -17.14 -35.17
N TYR A 307 -5.90 -17.21 -36.42
CA TYR A 307 -4.58 -17.69 -36.90
C TYR A 307 -3.80 -16.56 -37.57
#